data_b323a37217351f1db1e91459e4abb988
#
_entry.id   b323a37217351f1db1e91459e4abb988
#
_cell.length_a   1.000
_cell.length_b   1.000
_cell.length_c   1.000
_cell.angle_alpha   90.00
_cell.angle_beta   90.00
_cell.angle_gamma   90.00
#
_symmetry.space_group_name_H-M   'P 1'
#
loop_
_entity.id
_entity.type
_entity.pdbx_description
1 polymer ?
#
loop_
_entity_poly.entity_id
_entity_poly.type
_entity_poly.pdbx_seq_one_letter_code
_entity_poly.pdbx_strand_id
1 'polypeptide(L)'
;LGSVEELQAWFVRDMEKFFLANGKKLIGWDEVVSDGLSSDAAITWWRSWAKDALPTATAQKQKVIACPNEYFYFDYAQDQNSVKKILAYDPCADERLSPEQKKYIWGVQANLWAEWIPTMKRIEYLIVPRMIALSEIAWAEPTAKPGLEEFYRQLVPQFKRMDVMRVNYRVPDLQGFYKVNAFIDETTVELTCPLPGTEIRYTTDGSMPTKESALYNGALEVGKTTDFAFRTFRPDGSPSDAVRTKYVKAPYAEAVTAPAALQAGLKAVWHDFRGNLCADIDAAPVKGEYVVESVSIPEEVKGNIGLVLTGYLEVPADGIYTFALLSDDGSTLMLDGELLGDNDGAHSPVEIIVQKALKAGLHPIEVRYFDCNGGVLQMELVNEKGEKEVLPSAWLKHE
;
A
#
# COMPACT_ATOMS: atom_id res chain seq x y z
N LEU A 1 4.52 38.99 13.15
CA LEU A 1 4.26 37.58 12.76
C LEU A 1 2.93 37.16 13.35
N GLY A 2 1.96 36.82 12.51
CA GLY A 2 0.57 36.57 12.92
C GLY A 2 0.28 35.07 13.17
N SER A 3 1.15 34.15 12.72
CA SER A 3 0.96 32.71 12.89
C SER A 3 2.28 31.97 13.11
N VAL A 4 2.19 30.70 13.48
CA VAL A 4 3.34 29.79 13.65
C VAL A 4 4.03 29.56 12.30
N GLU A 5 3.24 29.42 11.23
CA GLU A 5 3.73 29.23 9.85
C GLU A 5 4.54 30.44 9.37
N GLU A 6 4.07 31.67 9.67
CA GLU A 6 4.84 32.89 9.36
C GLU A 6 6.14 32.96 10.15
N LEU A 7 6.15 32.51 11.41
CA LEU A 7 7.35 32.46 12.23
C LEU A 7 8.34 31.43 11.68
N GLN A 8 7.87 30.25 11.27
CA GLN A 8 8.69 29.22 10.61
C GLN A 8 9.30 29.77 9.31
N ALA A 9 8.47 30.35 8.45
CA ALA A 9 8.91 30.91 7.18
C ALA A 9 9.95 32.03 7.37
N TRP A 10 9.76 32.90 8.37
CA TRP A 10 10.73 33.95 8.72
C TRP A 10 12.06 33.33 9.16
N PHE A 11 12.02 32.34 10.07
CA PHE A 11 13.22 31.67 10.57
C PHE A 11 14.00 30.98 9.46
N VAL A 12 13.31 30.23 8.59
CA VAL A 12 13.93 29.52 7.44
C VAL A 12 14.60 30.51 6.48
N ARG A 13 13.95 31.63 6.14
CA ARG A 13 14.56 32.68 5.33
C ARG A 13 15.79 33.34 5.96
N ASP A 14 15.79 33.49 7.27
CA ASP A 14 16.94 34.05 7.98
C ASP A 14 18.11 33.07 8.00
N MET A 15 17.84 31.80 8.21
CA MET A 15 18.83 30.71 8.11
C MET A 15 19.37 30.56 6.68
N GLU A 16 18.52 30.70 5.64
CA GLU A 16 18.99 30.70 4.26
C GLU A 16 20.02 31.81 4.00
N LYS A 17 19.75 33.03 4.46
CA LYS A 17 20.71 34.16 4.34
C LYS A 17 22.04 33.83 5.01
N PHE A 18 21.98 33.21 6.19
CA PHE A 18 23.18 32.78 6.91
C PHE A 18 23.96 31.74 6.12
N PHE A 19 23.31 30.73 5.56
CA PHE A 19 23.98 29.73 4.73
C PHE A 19 24.60 30.34 3.46
N LEU A 20 23.87 31.18 2.77
CA LEU A 20 24.37 31.86 1.56
C LEU A 20 25.58 32.75 1.85
N ALA A 21 25.56 33.48 2.97
CA ALA A 21 26.70 34.30 3.41
C ALA A 21 27.95 33.45 3.73
N ASN A 22 27.77 32.18 4.04
CA ASN A 22 28.85 31.22 4.29
C ASN A 22 29.15 30.30 3.08
N GLY A 23 28.67 30.66 1.87
CA GLY A 23 28.91 29.91 0.65
C GLY A 23 28.23 28.54 0.58
N LYS A 24 27.13 28.35 1.32
CA LYS A 24 26.33 27.13 1.35
C LYS A 24 24.91 27.42 0.81
N LYS A 25 24.25 26.38 0.30
CA LYS A 25 22.85 26.44 -0.12
C LYS A 25 22.00 25.60 0.80
N LEU A 26 20.79 26.05 1.06
CA LEU A 26 19.80 25.32 1.85
C LEU A 26 19.21 24.18 1.02
N ILE A 27 19.08 23.00 1.63
CA ILE A 27 18.16 21.97 1.20
C ILE A 27 17.21 21.71 2.37
N GLY A 28 15.91 21.88 2.19
CA GLY A 28 14.90 21.66 3.21
C GLY A 28 13.86 20.63 2.77
N TRP A 29 13.20 20.04 3.75
CA TRP A 29 11.99 19.27 3.49
C TRP A 29 10.88 20.19 3.00
N ASP A 30 9.86 19.66 2.34
CA ASP A 30 8.81 20.46 1.68
C ASP A 30 7.97 21.33 2.63
N GLU A 31 8.06 21.15 3.96
CA GLU A 31 7.48 22.05 4.96
C GLU A 31 8.06 23.47 4.89
N VAL A 32 9.26 23.63 4.34
CA VAL A 32 9.86 24.98 4.22
C VAL A 32 9.39 25.74 2.98
N VAL A 33 8.59 25.12 2.10
CA VAL A 33 8.05 25.78 0.92
C VAL A 33 7.14 26.92 1.34
N SER A 34 7.61 28.14 1.12
CA SER A 34 6.92 29.36 1.52
C SER A 34 7.33 30.53 0.61
N ASP A 35 6.55 31.60 0.66
CA ASP A 35 6.91 32.83 -0.02
C ASP A 35 8.20 33.44 0.53
N GLY A 36 9.07 33.87 -0.38
CA GLY A 36 10.30 34.57 -0.06
C GLY A 36 11.52 33.66 0.22
N LEU A 37 11.41 32.36 0.10
CA LEU A 37 12.57 31.47 -0.03
C LEU A 37 13.15 31.62 -1.44
N SER A 38 14.48 31.68 -1.54
CA SER A 38 15.12 31.96 -2.85
C SER A 38 15.12 30.74 -3.78
N SER A 39 15.38 31.00 -5.08
CA SER A 39 15.60 29.94 -6.06
C SER A 39 16.92 29.16 -5.87
N ASP A 40 17.78 29.62 -4.97
CA ASP A 40 19.01 28.90 -4.59
C ASP A 40 18.76 27.74 -3.62
N ALA A 41 17.65 27.78 -2.88
CA ALA A 41 17.22 26.68 -2.04
C ALA A 41 16.76 25.49 -2.90
N ALA A 42 16.97 24.28 -2.39
CA ALA A 42 16.39 23.06 -2.95
C ALA A 42 15.42 22.44 -1.95
N ILE A 43 14.44 21.73 -2.46
CA ILE A 43 13.35 21.13 -1.67
C ILE A 43 13.39 19.62 -1.81
N THR A 44 13.36 18.88 -0.70
CA THR A 44 13.09 17.46 -0.69
C THR A 44 11.58 17.27 -0.44
N TRP A 45 10.85 16.92 -1.50
CA TRP A 45 9.41 16.72 -1.42
C TRP A 45 9.11 15.29 -1.00
N TRP A 46 8.54 15.12 0.22
CA TRP A 46 8.24 13.82 0.79
C TRP A 46 6.76 13.58 1.07
N ARG A 47 5.99 14.65 1.34
CA ARG A 47 4.59 14.57 1.68
C ARG A 47 3.73 14.44 0.43
N SER A 48 3.38 13.22 0.02
CA SER A 48 2.51 12.99 -1.15
C SER A 48 1.13 13.65 -1.01
N TRP A 49 0.65 13.83 0.21
CA TRP A 49 -0.61 14.55 0.51
C TRP A 49 -0.50 16.07 0.43
N ALA A 50 0.69 16.64 0.55
CA ALA A 50 0.92 18.08 0.36
C ALA A 50 1.00 18.42 -1.14
N LYS A 51 -0.14 18.25 -1.84
CA LYS A 51 -0.22 18.27 -3.31
C LYS A 51 0.32 19.55 -3.94
N ASP A 52 0.29 20.68 -3.24
CA ASP A 52 0.73 21.98 -3.77
C ASP A 52 2.22 22.28 -3.56
N ALA A 53 2.91 21.50 -2.72
CA ALA A 53 4.33 21.74 -2.42
C ALA A 53 5.22 21.65 -3.68
N LEU A 54 5.06 20.59 -4.48
CA LEU A 54 5.82 20.40 -5.71
C LEU A 54 5.55 21.47 -6.78
N PRO A 55 4.29 21.80 -7.15
CA PRO A 55 4.01 22.89 -8.08
C PRO A 55 4.49 24.24 -7.57
N THR A 56 4.36 24.54 -6.28
CA THR A 56 4.80 25.81 -5.68
C THR A 56 6.31 25.96 -5.75
N ALA A 57 7.07 24.97 -5.29
CA ALA A 57 8.54 25.00 -5.33
C ALA A 57 9.08 25.17 -6.76
N THR A 58 8.54 24.42 -7.73
CA THR A 58 8.98 24.51 -9.13
C THR A 58 8.58 25.81 -9.79
N ALA A 59 7.43 26.41 -9.44
CA ALA A 59 7.05 27.75 -9.88
C ALA A 59 8.01 28.85 -9.36
N GLN A 60 8.54 28.67 -8.13
CA GLN A 60 9.59 29.51 -7.54
C GLN A 60 10.99 29.20 -8.09
N LYS A 61 11.11 28.33 -9.08
CA LYS A 61 12.37 27.88 -9.70
C LYS A 61 13.33 27.20 -8.73
N GLN A 62 12.82 26.64 -7.65
CA GLN A 62 13.59 25.84 -6.73
C GLN A 62 13.79 24.43 -7.27
N LYS A 63 14.96 23.87 -7.07
CA LYS A 63 15.23 22.47 -7.40
C LYS A 63 14.51 21.56 -6.46
N VAL A 64 13.86 20.51 -6.97
CA VAL A 64 13.11 19.56 -6.17
C VAL A 64 13.72 18.17 -6.29
N ILE A 65 13.96 17.54 -5.16
CA ILE A 65 14.31 16.12 -5.04
C ILE A 65 13.02 15.40 -4.65
N ALA A 66 12.50 14.54 -5.54
CA ALA A 66 11.28 13.81 -5.28
C ALA A 66 11.55 12.60 -4.38
N CYS A 67 10.88 12.57 -3.22
CA CYS A 67 11.03 11.54 -2.21
C CYS A 67 9.68 11.19 -1.56
N PRO A 68 8.56 11.05 -2.33
CA PRO A 68 7.25 10.80 -1.73
C PRO A 68 7.28 9.51 -0.89
N ASN A 69 6.75 9.61 0.33
CA ASN A 69 6.87 8.57 1.35
C ASN A 69 6.28 7.23 0.91
N GLU A 70 5.17 7.22 0.22
CA GLU A 70 4.50 6.01 -0.27
C GLU A 70 5.33 5.17 -1.27
N TYR A 71 6.36 5.78 -1.90
CA TYR A 71 7.26 5.13 -2.85
C TYR A 71 8.66 4.90 -2.28
N PHE A 72 9.19 5.87 -1.52
CA PHE A 72 10.63 5.96 -1.25
C PHE A 72 11.03 5.96 0.22
N TYR A 73 10.09 5.67 1.13
CA TYR A 73 10.42 5.39 2.53
C TYR A 73 10.71 3.89 2.68
N PHE A 74 11.99 3.55 2.62
CA PHE A 74 12.43 2.16 2.60
C PHE A 74 12.49 1.50 3.99
N ASP A 75 12.21 2.23 5.03
CA ASP A 75 11.91 1.72 6.37
C ASP A 75 10.54 1.04 6.45
N TYR A 76 9.60 1.39 5.58
CA TYR A 76 8.32 0.70 5.47
C TYR A 76 8.49 -0.74 4.98
N ALA A 77 7.61 -1.62 5.45
CA ALA A 77 7.59 -3.02 5.03
C ALA A 77 7.45 -3.13 3.51
N GLN A 78 8.19 -4.06 2.93
CA GLN A 78 8.03 -4.40 1.52
C GLN A 78 6.90 -5.39 1.34
N ASP A 79 6.15 -5.24 0.26
CA ASP A 79 5.17 -6.17 -0.26
C ASP A 79 5.49 -6.57 -1.71
N GLN A 80 4.64 -7.38 -2.31
CA GLN A 80 4.76 -7.81 -3.71
C GLN A 80 4.67 -6.65 -4.72
N ASN A 81 4.09 -5.52 -4.33
CA ASN A 81 3.87 -4.35 -5.19
C ASN A 81 4.97 -3.29 -5.05
N SER A 82 5.80 -3.34 -4.00
CA SER A 82 6.76 -2.28 -3.69
C SER A 82 7.71 -1.97 -4.85
N VAL A 83 8.29 -2.99 -5.48
CA VAL A 83 9.16 -2.80 -6.65
C VAL A 83 8.38 -2.31 -7.86
N LYS A 84 7.17 -2.84 -8.10
CA LYS A 84 6.29 -2.42 -9.20
C LYS A 84 5.92 -0.93 -9.07
N LYS A 85 5.56 -0.49 -7.88
CA LYS A 85 5.24 0.93 -7.59
C LYS A 85 6.44 1.82 -7.92
N ILE A 86 7.65 1.47 -7.46
CA ILE A 86 8.86 2.26 -7.73
C ILE A 86 9.13 2.35 -9.24
N LEU A 87 9.11 1.23 -9.96
CA LEU A 87 9.37 1.22 -11.42
C LEU A 87 8.33 2.03 -12.21
N ALA A 88 7.09 2.05 -11.75
CA ALA A 88 6.02 2.83 -12.37
C ALA A 88 6.14 4.33 -12.09
N TYR A 89 6.88 4.73 -11.05
CA TYR A 89 6.97 6.14 -10.65
C TYR A 89 7.69 6.99 -11.72
N ASP A 90 7.10 8.13 -12.01
CA ASP A 90 7.71 9.19 -12.82
C ASP A 90 7.66 10.51 -12.05
N PRO A 91 8.79 11.07 -11.63
CA PRO A 91 8.84 12.32 -10.88
C PRO A 91 8.27 13.51 -11.66
N CYS A 92 8.15 13.38 -12.99
CA CYS A 92 7.62 14.41 -13.88
C CYS A 92 6.17 14.18 -14.32
N ALA A 93 5.47 13.18 -13.75
CA ALA A 93 4.10 12.81 -14.15
C ALA A 93 3.03 13.82 -13.77
N ASP A 94 3.27 14.70 -12.78
CA ASP A 94 2.27 15.69 -12.34
C ASP A 94 1.87 16.61 -13.50
N GLU A 95 0.63 16.47 -13.96
CA GLU A 95 0.08 17.20 -15.10
C GLU A 95 -0.06 18.71 -14.84
N ARG A 96 -0.06 19.12 -13.56
CA ARG A 96 -0.10 20.54 -13.17
C ARG A 96 1.21 21.27 -13.46
N LEU A 97 2.30 20.52 -13.66
CA LEU A 97 3.62 21.08 -13.96
C LEU A 97 3.75 21.41 -15.46
N SER A 98 4.05 22.65 -15.76
CA SER A 98 4.46 23.04 -17.11
C SER A 98 5.79 22.38 -17.52
N PRO A 99 6.10 22.25 -18.81
CA PRO A 99 7.39 21.74 -19.27
C PRO A 99 8.60 22.50 -18.70
N GLU A 100 8.44 23.79 -18.41
CA GLU A 100 9.49 24.59 -17.77
C GLU A 100 9.67 24.21 -16.30
N GLN A 101 8.60 23.99 -15.54
CA GLN A 101 8.65 23.58 -14.15
C GLN A 101 9.28 22.19 -13.99
N LYS A 102 9.01 21.26 -14.90
CA LYS A 102 9.59 19.90 -14.88
C LYS A 102 11.11 19.91 -14.91
N LYS A 103 11.75 20.94 -15.47
CA LYS A 103 13.22 21.10 -15.48
C LYS A 103 13.82 21.34 -14.08
N TYR A 104 13.00 21.73 -13.12
CA TYR A 104 13.43 21.92 -11.72
C TYR A 104 13.35 20.64 -10.91
N ILE A 105 12.80 19.57 -11.43
CA ILE A 105 12.88 18.25 -10.79
C ILE A 105 14.32 17.73 -10.99
N TRP A 106 15.06 17.69 -9.88
CA TRP A 106 16.50 17.42 -9.90
C TRP A 106 16.81 15.93 -9.86
N GLY A 107 15.91 15.14 -9.27
CA GLY A 107 16.04 13.70 -9.18
C GLY A 107 15.13 13.09 -8.11
N VAL A 108 15.46 11.87 -7.73
CA VAL A 108 14.73 11.09 -6.75
C VAL A 108 15.64 10.71 -5.57
N GLN A 109 15.05 10.49 -4.41
CA GLN A 109 15.73 10.05 -3.19
C GLN A 109 14.88 9.00 -2.49
N ALA A 110 15.52 8.03 -1.86
CA ALA A 110 14.87 7.17 -0.89
C ALA A 110 15.41 7.44 0.51
N ASN A 111 14.53 7.28 1.50
CA ASN A 111 14.85 7.42 2.92
C ASN A 111 14.79 6.06 3.60
N LEU A 112 15.59 5.92 4.64
CA LEU A 112 15.60 4.77 5.53
C LEU A 112 15.75 5.29 6.97
N TRP A 113 14.64 5.42 7.67
CA TRP A 113 14.60 5.86 9.05
C TRP A 113 14.87 4.68 9.99
N ALA A 114 15.67 4.88 10.99
CA ALA A 114 16.28 3.77 11.73
C ALA A 114 15.54 3.38 13.02
N GLU A 115 14.41 3.98 13.34
CA GLU A 115 13.67 3.77 14.60
C GLU A 115 13.33 2.29 14.84
N TRP A 116 13.01 1.56 13.75
CA TRP A 116 12.57 0.17 13.80
C TRP A 116 13.56 -0.80 13.12
N ILE A 117 14.81 -0.36 12.89
CA ILE A 117 15.80 -1.14 12.14
C ILE A 117 16.97 -1.53 13.07
N PRO A 118 16.90 -2.69 13.72
CA PRO A 118 17.87 -3.06 14.75
C PRO A 118 19.23 -3.56 14.22
N THR A 119 19.34 -3.93 12.93
CA THR A 119 20.55 -4.57 12.40
C THR A 119 20.85 -4.19 10.95
N MET A 120 22.14 -4.26 10.55
CA MET A 120 22.55 -4.10 9.15
C MET A 120 21.88 -5.09 8.22
N LYS A 121 21.67 -6.33 8.63
CA LYS A 121 20.94 -7.33 7.84
C LYS A 121 19.50 -6.90 7.55
N ARG A 122 18.86 -6.19 8.49
CA ARG A 122 17.51 -5.63 8.25
C ARG A 122 17.56 -4.48 7.27
N ILE A 123 18.58 -3.61 7.34
CA ILE A 123 18.81 -2.56 6.34
C ILE A 123 18.92 -3.17 4.94
N GLU A 124 19.84 -4.11 4.75
CA GLU A 124 20.05 -4.78 3.45
C GLU A 124 18.76 -5.38 2.90
N TYR A 125 18.00 -6.03 3.77
CA TYR A 125 16.71 -6.61 3.43
C TYR A 125 15.68 -5.57 2.98
N LEU A 126 15.62 -4.43 3.64
CA LEU A 126 14.67 -3.36 3.34
C LEU A 126 15.03 -2.59 2.08
N ILE A 127 16.32 -2.40 1.78
CA ILE A 127 16.74 -1.59 0.63
C ILE A 127 16.85 -2.39 -0.68
N VAL A 128 17.13 -3.69 -0.64
CA VAL A 128 17.29 -4.51 -1.84
C VAL A 128 16.10 -5.44 -2.02
N PRO A 129 15.41 -5.41 -3.18
CA PRO A 129 15.80 -4.81 -4.48
C PRO A 129 15.30 -3.37 -4.71
N ARG A 130 14.59 -2.72 -3.80
CA ARG A 130 14.00 -1.38 -4.01
C ARG A 130 15.01 -0.32 -4.46
N MET A 131 16.23 -0.34 -3.90
CA MET A 131 17.30 0.59 -4.30
C MET A 131 17.71 0.39 -5.77
N ILE A 132 17.67 -0.85 -6.27
CA ILE A 132 17.99 -1.12 -7.68
C ILE A 132 16.87 -0.56 -8.57
N ALA A 133 15.60 -0.73 -8.17
CA ALA A 133 14.47 -0.14 -8.88
C ALA A 133 14.53 1.41 -8.87
N LEU A 134 14.93 2.01 -7.74
CA LEU A 134 15.18 3.46 -7.67
C LEU A 134 16.27 3.88 -8.65
N SER A 135 17.34 3.09 -8.78
CA SER A 135 18.41 3.40 -9.74
C SER A 135 17.90 3.38 -11.18
N GLU A 136 17.02 2.46 -11.54
CA GLU A 136 16.42 2.42 -12.88
C GLU A 136 15.65 3.71 -13.19
N ILE A 137 14.79 4.16 -12.29
CA ILE A 137 14.02 5.40 -12.54
C ILE A 137 14.87 6.68 -12.45
N ALA A 138 15.99 6.65 -11.75
CA ALA A 138 16.89 7.78 -11.64
C ALA A 138 17.79 7.97 -12.88
N TRP A 139 18.11 6.89 -13.61
CA TRP A 139 19.07 6.90 -14.70
C TRP A 139 18.47 6.62 -16.07
N ALA A 140 17.34 5.88 -16.13
CA ALA A 140 16.71 5.57 -17.40
C ALA A 140 15.79 6.71 -17.86
N GLU A 141 15.71 6.92 -19.16
CA GLU A 141 14.65 7.74 -19.76
C GLU A 141 13.29 7.11 -19.44
N PRO A 142 12.24 7.90 -19.16
CA PRO A 142 10.92 7.37 -18.77
C PRO A 142 10.36 6.33 -19.74
N THR A 143 10.63 6.47 -21.04
CA THR A 143 10.19 5.55 -22.10
C THR A 143 11.06 4.30 -22.25
N ALA A 144 12.23 4.25 -21.60
CA ALA A 144 13.20 3.15 -21.67
C ALA A 144 13.25 2.32 -20.37
N LYS A 145 12.40 2.62 -19.39
CA LYS A 145 12.35 1.84 -18.14
C LYS A 145 11.91 0.40 -18.42
N PRO A 146 12.55 -0.60 -17.80
CA PRO A 146 12.13 -1.99 -17.94
C PRO A 146 10.77 -2.21 -17.33
N GLY A 147 9.97 -3.10 -17.90
CA GLY A 147 8.79 -3.66 -17.22
C GLY A 147 9.22 -4.54 -16.05
N LEU A 148 8.30 -4.88 -15.17
CA LEU A 148 8.57 -5.64 -13.93
C LEU A 148 9.27 -6.99 -14.20
N GLU A 149 8.80 -7.74 -15.19
CA GLU A 149 9.37 -9.04 -15.57
C GLU A 149 10.82 -8.90 -16.06
N GLU A 150 11.07 -7.94 -16.95
CA GLU A 150 12.41 -7.66 -17.47
C GLU A 150 13.35 -7.18 -16.36
N PHE A 151 12.86 -6.34 -15.45
CA PHE A 151 13.61 -5.90 -14.29
C PHE A 151 14.06 -7.09 -13.43
N TYR A 152 13.15 -8.02 -13.08
CA TYR A 152 13.51 -9.20 -12.33
C TYR A 152 14.48 -10.11 -13.08
N ARG A 153 14.34 -10.25 -14.39
CA ARG A 153 15.28 -10.99 -15.23
C ARG A 153 16.70 -10.40 -15.15
N GLN A 154 16.82 -9.07 -15.15
CA GLN A 154 18.08 -8.37 -15.00
C GLN A 154 18.66 -8.46 -13.57
N LEU A 155 17.84 -8.66 -12.55
CA LEU A 155 18.29 -8.83 -11.17
C LEU A 155 18.97 -10.19 -10.92
N VAL A 156 18.68 -11.22 -11.69
CA VAL A 156 19.25 -12.58 -11.46
C VAL A 156 20.78 -12.57 -11.32
N PRO A 157 21.57 -11.96 -12.23
CA PRO A 157 23.00 -11.87 -12.05
C PRO A 157 23.42 -10.95 -10.89
N GLN A 158 22.62 -9.97 -10.54
CA GLN A 158 22.91 -9.09 -9.39
C GLN A 158 22.74 -9.85 -8.07
N PHE A 159 21.67 -10.63 -7.93
CA PHE A 159 21.47 -11.47 -6.76
C PHE A 159 22.62 -12.49 -6.57
N LYS A 160 23.14 -13.10 -7.65
CA LYS A 160 24.32 -13.96 -7.57
C LYS A 160 25.56 -13.22 -7.04
N ARG A 161 25.77 -11.96 -7.45
CA ARG A 161 26.85 -11.12 -6.91
C ARG A 161 26.62 -10.81 -5.43
N MET A 162 25.38 -10.50 -5.04
CA MET A 162 25.00 -10.23 -3.65
C MET A 162 25.17 -11.47 -2.77
N ASP A 163 24.89 -12.67 -3.27
CA ASP A 163 25.18 -13.92 -2.55
C ASP A 163 26.67 -14.06 -2.23
N VAL A 164 27.56 -13.78 -3.21
CA VAL A 164 29.01 -13.76 -2.99
C VAL A 164 29.41 -12.71 -1.96
N MET A 165 28.78 -11.55 -2.00
CA MET A 165 29.02 -10.44 -1.05
C MET A 165 28.34 -10.66 0.31
N ARG A 166 27.52 -11.70 0.46
CA ARG A 166 26.70 -12.01 1.65
C ARG A 166 25.73 -10.90 2.04
N VAL A 167 25.20 -10.17 1.06
CA VAL A 167 24.15 -9.17 1.26
C VAL A 167 22.83 -9.86 1.56
N ASN A 168 22.16 -9.45 2.61
CA ASN A 168 20.86 -10.01 3.01
C ASN A 168 19.69 -9.39 2.24
N TYR A 169 19.71 -9.52 0.90
CA TYR A 169 18.62 -9.01 0.07
C TYR A 169 17.29 -9.75 0.29
N ARG A 170 16.19 -9.06 0.02
CA ARG A 170 14.86 -9.67 0.01
C ARG A 170 14.64 -10.43 -1.29
N VAL A 171 14.25 -11.70 -1.19
CA VAL A 171 13.75 -12.45 -2.34
C VAL A 171 12.38 -11.88 -2.71
N PRO A 172 12.10 -11.63 -4.00
CA PRO A 172 10.79 -11.16 -4.43
C PRO A 172 9.66 -12.07 -3.96
N ASP A 173 8.52 -11.48 -3.62
CA ASP A 173 7.37 -12.23 -3.14
C ASP A 173 6.83 -13.19 -4.20
N LEU A 174 6.31 -14.30 -3.71
CA LEU A 174 5.55 -15.24 -4.51
C LEU A 174 4.25 -14.59 -4.99
N GLN A 175 3.85 -14.91 -6.21
CA GLN A 175 2.63 -14.44 -6.84
C GLN A 175 1.73 -15.63 -7.19
N GLY A 176 0.47 -15.35 -7.58
CA GLY A 176 -0.50 -16.36 -8.01
C GLY A 176 -1.60 -16.66 -6.99
N PHE A 177 -1.73 -15.86 -5.93
CA PHE A 177 -2.77 -16.01 -4.92
C PHE A 177 -3.11 -14.67 -4.26
N TYR A 178 -4.26 -14.62 -3.60
CA TYR A 178 -4.72 -13.53 -2.75
C TYR A 178 -4.56 -13.88 -1.25
N LYS A 179 -4.80 -12.93 -0.39
CA LYS A 179 -4.81 -13.14 1.08
C LYS A 179 -5.82 -14.23 1.47
N VAL A 180 -7.02 -14.15 0.88
CA VAL A 180 -8.08 -15.15 0.99
C VAL A 180 -8.56 -15.51 -0.40
N ASN A 181 -8.56 -16.80 -0.73
CA ASN A 181 -9.02 -17.35 -2.01
C ASN A 181 -10.24 -18.23 -1.73
N ALA A 182 -11.37 -17.95 -2.36
CA ALA A 182 -12.59 -18.74 -2.22
C ALA A 182 -12.72 -19.75 -3.37
N PHE A 183 -13.27 -20.94 -3.09
CA PHE A 183 -13.59 -21.91 -4.11
C PHE A 183 -14.76 -22.80 -3.67
N ILE A 184 -15.46 -23.42 -4.65
CA ILE A 184 -16.66 -24.21 -4.41
C ILE A 184 -16.32 -25.70 -4.22
N ASP A 185 -15.72 -26.32 -5.22
CA ASP A 185 -15.45 -27.77 -5.21
C ASP A 185 -13.97 -28.08 -4.99
N GLU A 186 -13.15 -27.76 -5.96
CA GLU A 186 -11.70 -27.95 -5.98
C GLU A 186 -11.04 -26.74 -6.65
N THR A 187 -9.81 -26.46 -6.28
CA THR A 187 -9.00 -25.40 -6.89
C THR A 187 -7.54 -25.79 -6.87
N THR A 188 -6.72 -24.99 -7.52
CA THR A 188 -5.28 -25.21 -7.61
C THR A 188 -4.51 -24.00 -7.11
N VAL A 189 -3.44 -24.22 -6.36
CA VAL A 189 -2.47 -23.17 -6.01
C VAL A 189 -1.30 -23.26 -6.98
N GLU A 190 -1.17 -22.27 -7.84
CA GLU A 190 -0.02 -22.10 -8.73
C GLU A 190 0.78 -20.88 -8.31
N LEU A 191 2.03 -21.12 -7.90
CA LEU A 191 2.93 -20.07 -7.46
C LEU A 191 3.91 -19.69 -8.54
N THR A 192 4.12 -18.40 -8.71
CA THR A 192 5.23 -17.87 -9.50
C THR A 192 6.21 -17.15 -8.58
N CYS A 193 7.52 -17.46 -8.74
CA CYS A 193 8.60 -16.72 -8.12
C CYS A 193 9.33 -15.93 -9.21
N PRO A 194 9.40 -14.60 -9.12
CA PRO A 194 10.12 -13.80 -10.11
C PRO A 194 11.63 -14.11 -10.17
N LEU A 195 12.17 -14.78 -9.15
CA LEU A 195 13.57 -15.19 -9.11
C LEU A 195 13.70 -16.69 -9.48
N PRO A 196 14.24 -17.03 -10.66
CA PRO A 196 14.42 -18.42 -11.09
C PRO A 196 15.37 -19.18 -10.18
N GLY A 197 15.09 -20.49 -10.00
CA GLY A 197 15.93 -21.40 -9.23
C GLY A 197 15.84 -21.23 -7.72
N THR A 198 14.86 -20.49 -7.23
CA THR A 198 14.58 -20.36 -5.81
C THR A 198 13.84 -21.61 -5.30
N GLU A 199 14.28 -22.16 -4.17
CA GLU A 199 13.57 -23.26 -3.51
C GLU A 199 12.37 -22.68 -2.73
N ILE A 200 11.17 -23.22 -2.96
CA ILE A 200 9.95 -22.83 -2.25
C ILE A 200 9.52 -24.00 -1.37
N ARG A 201 9.34 -23.72 -0.08
CA ARG A 201 8.80 -24.66 0.90
C ARG A 201 7.45 -24.17 1.42
N TYR A 202 6.59 -25.12 1.80
CA TYR A 202 5.25 -24.78 2.29
C TYR A 202 4.77 -25.66 3.43
N THR A 203 3.77 -25.15 4.15
CA THR A 203 2.94 -25.86 5.12
C THR A 203 1.46 -25.63 4.79
N THR A 204 0.59 -26.52 5.28
CA THR A 204 -0.86 -26.48 5.05
C THR A 204 -1.67 -26.21 6.31
N ASP A 205 -0.99 -25.84 7.39
CA ASP A 205 -1.55 -25.53 8.71
C ASP A 205 -1.18 -24.12 9.18
N GLY A 206 -0.60 -23.29 8.27
CA GLY A 206 -0.15 -21.94 8.57
C GLY A 206 1.12 -21.84 9.42
N SER A 207 1.73 -22.97 9.80
CA SER A 207 3.01 -22.98 10.52
C SER A 207 4.13 -22.41 9.64
N MET A 208 5.21 -21.92 10.28
CA MET A 208 6.35 -21.33 9.55
C MET A 208 7.11 -22.41 8.78
N PRO A 209 7.21 -22.32 7.43
CA PRO A 209 7.99 -23.26 6.65
C PRO A 209 9.48 -23.22 7.00
N THR A 210 10.07 -24.40 7.14
CA THR A 210 11.49 -24.65 7.33
C THR A 210 12.08 -25.39 6.13
N LYS A 211 13.36 -25.66 6.12
CA LYS A 211 14.02 -26.48 5.07
C LYS A 211 13.51 -27.91 5.00
N GLU A 212 12.95 -28.40 6.09
CA GLU A 212 12.38 -29.76 6.21
C GLU A 212 10.90 -29.80 5.79
N SER A 213 10.25 -28.65 5.63
CA SER A 213 8.87 -28.57 5.15
C SER A 213 8.73 -29.08 3.71
N ALA A 214 7.51 -29.36 3.27
CA ALA A 214 7.23 -29.86 1.93
C ALA A 214 7.79 -28.92 0.86
N LEU A 215 8.39 -29.50 -0.18
CA LEU A 215 8.94 -28.78 -1.33
C LEU A 215 7.82 -28.52 -2.33
N TYR A 216 7.69 -27.27 -2.78
CA TYR A 216 6.78 -26.91 -3.86
C TYR A 216 7.41 -27.24 -5.22
N ASN A 217 6.84 -28.20 -5.94
CA ASN A 217 7.35 -28.70 -7.22
C ASN A 217 6.37 -28.45 -8.39
N GLY A 218 5.38 -27.59 -8.21
CA GLY A 218 4.32 -27.28 -9.18
C GLY A 218 2.97 -27.16 -8.52
N ALA A 219 1.92 -27.04 -9.31
CA ALA A 219 0.55 -26.80 -8.87
C ALA A 219 0.11 -27.77 -7.74
N LEU A 220 -0.51 -27.22 -6.70
CA LEU A 220 -1.06 -27.98 -5.58
C LEU A 220 -2.58 -28.03 -5.70
N GLU A 221 -3.16 -29.22 -5.72
CA GLU A 221 -4.62 -29.40 -5.66
C GLU A 221 -5.15 -29.15 -4.26
N VAL A 222 -6.24 -28.39 -4.16
CA VAL A 222 -6.89 -28.00 -2.91
C VAL A 222 -8.37 -28.35 -2.95
N GLY A 223 -8.76 -29.38 -2.19
CA GLY A 223 -10.15 -29.82 -2.10
C GLY A 223 -10.83 -29.51 -0.75
N LYS A 224 -10.14 -28.84 0.18
CA LYS A 224 -10.66 -28.44 1.49
C LYS A 224 -10.08 -27.10 1.93
N THR A 225 -10.74 -26.43 2.86
CA THR A 225 -10.20 -25.22 3.48
C THR A 225 -8.80 -25.48 4.04
N THR A 226 -7.84 -24.65 3.64
CA THR A 226 -6.41 -24.84 3.94
C THR A 226 -5.74 -23.50 4.20
N ASP A 227 -4.97 -23.41 5.28
CA ASP A 227 -4.13 -22.28 5.62
C ASP A 227 -2.69 -22.56 5.14
N PHE A 228 -2.33 -21.97 4.02
CA PHE A 228 -0.97 -22.13 3.49
C PHE A 228 -0.03 -21.07 4.07
N ALA A 229 1.19 -21.51 4.37
CA ALA A 229 2.34 -20.63 4.46
C ALA A 229 3.38 -21.09 3.44
N PHE A 230 3.92 -20.14 2.67
CA PHE A 230 4.98 -20.38 1.69
C PHE A 230 6.23 -19.59 2.08
N ARG A 231 7.38 -20.16 1.83
CA ARG A 231 8.66 -19.49 2.11
C ARG A 231 9.69 -19.88 1.06
N THR A 232 10.38 -18.88 0.52
CA THR A 232 11.50 -19.11 -0.38
C THR A 232 12.79 -19.21 0.40
N PHE A 233 13.72 -20.00 -0.14
CA PHE A 233 15.06 -20.17 0.41
C PHE A 233 16.09 -19.86 -0.66
N ARG A 234 17.08 -19.05 -0.29
CA ARG A 234 18.21 -18.72 -1.15
C ARG A 234 19.18 -19.91 -1.25
N PRO A 235 20.12 -19.91 -2.23
CA PRO A 235 21.11 -20.97 -2.38
C PRO A 235 21.97 -21.23 -1.13
N ASP A 236 22.24 -20.19 -0.32
CA ASP A 236 22.96 -20.32 0.96
C ASP A 236 22.07 -20.88 2.08
N GLY A 237 20.78 -21.11 1.78
CA GLY A 237 19.79 -21.59 2.71
C GLY A 237 19.16 -20.54 3.61
N SER A 238 19.44 -19.25 3.42
CA SER A 238 18.76 -18.18 4.13
C SER A 238 17.31 -18.08 3.69
N PRO A 239 16.35 -17.99 4.62
CA PRO A 239 14.94 -17.88 4.27
C PRO A 239 14.53 -16.43 3.99
N SER A 240 13.50 -16.28 3.12
CA SER A 240 12.70 -15.03 3.01
C SER A 240 11.74 -14.90 4.18
N ASP A 241 10.94 -13.81 4.19
CA ASP A 241 9.71 -13.78 4.98
C ASP A 241 8.72 -14.82 4.44
N ALA A 242 7.87 -15.35 5.33
CA ALA A 242 6.84 -16.28 4.89
C ALA A 242 5.62 -15.49 4.37
N VAL A 243 5.10 -15.91 3.24
CA VAL A 243 3.83 -15.43 2.70
C VAL A 243 2.73 -16.38 3.13
N ARG A 244 1.61 -15.84 3.62
CA ARG A 244 0.46 -16.60 4.09
C ARG A 244 -0.76 -16.32 3.24
N THR A 245 -1.50 -17.37 2.91
CA THR A 245 -2.75 -17.28 2.17
C THR A 245 -3.71 -18.35 2.65
N LYS A 246 -4.99 -18.03 2.66
CA LYS A 246 -6.06 -18.95 3.02
C LYS A 246 -6.86 -19.32 1.78
N TYR A 247 -7.05 -20.61 1.57
CA TYR A 247 -7.98 -21.16 0.60
C TYR A 247 -9.22 -21.66 1.34
N VAL A 248 -10.38 -21.07 1.04
CA VAL A 248 -11.64 -21.33 1.73
C VAL A 248 -12.59 -22.08 0.81
N LYS A 249 -12.84 -23.35 1.12
CA LYS A 249 -13.91 -24.12 0.48
C LYS A 249 -15.23 -23.77 1.17
N ALA A 250 -16.13 -23.11 0.46
CA ALA A 250 -17.45 -22.75 0.96
C ALA A 250 -18.47 -22.73 -0.17
N PRO A 251 -19.74 -23.08 0.08
CA PRO A 251 -20.80 -22.81 -0.87
C PRO A 251 -20.96 -21.31 -1.07
N TYR A 252 -21.70 -20.90 -2.09
CA TYR A 252 -22.12 -19.52 -2.22
C TYR A 252 -22.90 -19.10 -0.98
N ALA A 253 -22.51 -17.99 -0.34
CA ALA A 253 -23.23 -17.41 0.77
C ALA A 253 -24.63 -16.95 0.31
N GLU A 254 -25.64 -17.27 1.08
CA GLU A 254 -27.04 -16.92 0.75
C GLU A 254 -27.26 -15.42 0.95
N ALA A 255 -27.94 -14.79 0.00
CA ALA A 255 -28.35 -13.41 0.15
C ALA A 255 -29.42 -13.28 1.26
N VAL A 256 -29.41 -12.17 1.99
CA VAL A 256 -30.44 -11.89 2.97
C VAL A 256 -31.71 -11.36 2.32
N THR A 257 -32.86 -11.54 3.00
CA THR A 257 -34.12 -10.93 2.57
C THR A 257 -34.00 -9.40 2.60
N ALA A 258 -34.40 -8.74 1.52
CA ALA A 258 -34.33 -7.29 1.43
C ALA A 258 -35.20 -6.63 2.54
N PRO A 259 -34.69 -5.66 3.27
CA PRO A 259 -35.45 -4.78 4.15
C PRO A 259 -36.56 -4.04 3.41
N ALA A 260 -37.55 -3.55 4.14
CA ALA A 260 -38.74 -2.90 3.56
C ALA A 260 -38.41 -1.60 2.77
N ALA A 261 -37.34 -0.93 3.14
CA ALA A 261 -36.89 0.30 2.47
C ALA A 261 -35.38 0.33 2.45
N LEU A 262 -34.79 0.39 1.24
CA LEU A 262 -33.36 0.55 1.03
C LEU A 262 -33.07 1.87 0.34
N GLN A 263 -32.00 2.53 0.78
CA GLN A 263 -31.45 3.73 0.17
C GLN A 263 -30.07 3.42 -0.41
N ALA A 264 -29.61 4.24 -1.34
CA ALA A 264 -28.28 4.10 -1.93
C ALA A 264 -27.17 4.51 -0.94
N GLY A 265 -26.03 3.83 -1.02
CA GLY A 265 -24.85 4.11 -0.22
C GLY A 265 -24.76 3.30 1.08
N LEU A 266 -23.73 3.58 1.88
CA LEU A 266 -23.50 3.00 3.21
C LEU A 266 -23.65 4.08 4.28
N LYS A 267 -24.17 3.71 5.46
CA LYS A 267 -24.08 4.57 6.64
C LYS A 267 -22.66 4.58 7.16
N ALA A 268 -22.11 5.75 7.41
CA ALA A 268 -20.78 5.96 7.98
C ALA A 268 -20.90 6.71 9.30
N VAL A 269 -20.49 6.10 10.39
CA VAL A 269 -20.42 6.72 11.72
C VAL A 269 -18.98 7.07 12.02
N TRP A 270 -18.73 8.36 12.27
CA TRP A 270 -17.43 8.90 12.63
C TRP A 270 -17.28 9.01 14.15
N HIS A 271 -16.19 8.46 14.67
CA HIS A 271 -15.78 8.53 16.07
C HIS A 271 -14.46 9.32 16.23
N ASP A 272 -14.31 10.09 17.32
CA ASP A 272 -13.04 10.72 17.70
C ASP A 272 -12.11 9.68 18.31
N PHE A 273 -11.53 8.87 17.48
CA PHE A 273 -10.78 7.68 17.87
C PHE A 273 -9.27 7.92 17.86
N ARG A 274 -8.58 7.45 18.89
CA ARG A 274 -7.12 7.56 19.05
C ARG A 274 -6.46 6.22 19.38
N GLY A 275 -7.15 5.14 19.11
CA GLY A 275 -6.62 3.79 19.29
C GLY A 275 -5.87 3.31 18.05
N ASN A 276 -5.49 2.05 18.07
CA ASN A 276 -4.76 1.38 17.01
C ASN A 276 -5.36 0.02 16.61
N LEU A 277 -6.61 -0.24 16.98
CA LEU A 277 -7.36 -1.44 16.59
C LEU A 277 -8.80 -1.08 16.23
N CYS A 278 -9.29 -1.58 15.12
CA CYS A 278 -10.66 -1.38 14.64
C CYS A 278 -11.74 -1.83 15.63
N ALA A 279 -11.44 -2.86 16.43
CA ALA A 279 -12.36 -3.37 17.45
C ALA A 279 -12.70 -2.37 18.56
N ASP A 280 -11.85 -1.38 18.79
CA ASP A 280 -11.99 -0.41 19.89
C ASP A 280 -12.73 0.87 19.48
N ILE A 281 -13.09 1.01 18.20
CA ILE A 281 -13.70 2.25 17.65
C ILE A 281 -14.99 2.63 18.38
N ASP A 282 -15.86 1.65 18.65
CA ASP A 282 -17.18 1.89 19.28
C ASP A 282 -17.10 2.46 20.69
N ALA A 283 -15.96 2.34 21.36
CA ALA A 283 -15.73 2.92 22.68
C ALA A 283 -15.46 4.43 22.63
N ALA A 284 -15.15 4.98 21.45
CA ALA A 284 -14.85 6.39 21.26
C ALA A 284 -16.13 7.22 21.01
N PRO A 285 -16.13 8.51 21.38
CA PRO A 285 -17.28 9.39 21.16
C PRO A 285 -17.64 9.54 19.68
N VAL A 286 -18.93 9.43 19.36
CA VAL A 286 -19.46 9.73 18.01
C VAL A 286 -19.35 11.24 17.74
N LYS A 287 -18.87 11.60 16.56
CA LYS A 287 -18.72 12.97 16.07
C LYS A 287 -19.71 13.33 14.95
N GLY A 288 -20.11 12.33 14.17
CA GLY A 288 -21.04 12.57 13.06
C GLY A 288 -21.48 11.28 12.39
N GLU A 289 -22.55 11.41 11.60
CA GLU A 289 -23.11 10.33 10.80
C GLU A 289 -23.28 10.85 9.37
N TYR A 290 -22.95 10.01 8.39
CA TYR A 290 -22.94 10.36 6.97
C TYR A 290 -23.49 9.19 6.16
N VAL A 291 -23.80 9.47 4.90
CA VAL A 291 -24.03 8.44 3.88
C VAL A 291 -22.96 8.59 2.80
N VAL A 292 -22.28 7.51 2.47
CA VAL A 292 -21.22 7.49 1.46
C VAL A 292 -21.63 6.59 0.30
N GLU A 293 -21.29 6.99 -0.93
CA GLU A 293 -21.58 6.25 -2.16
C GLU A 293 -20.51 5.20 -2.49
N SER A 294 -19.41 5.19 -1.73
CA SER A 294 -18.28 4.26 -1.85
C SER A 294 -17.70 3.96 -0.47
N VAL A 295 -16.88 2.93 -0.38
CA VAL A 295 -16.07 2.69 0.84
C VAL A 295 -14.92 3.71 0.83
N SER A 296 -15.13 4.82 1.51
CA SER A 296 -14.22 5.97 1.52
C SER A 296 -14.41 6.82 2.77
N ILE A 297 -13.46 7.69 3.05
CA ILE A 297 -13.53 8.69 4.13
C ILE A 297 -14.39 9.84 3.64
N PRO A 298 -15.49 10.23 4.36
CA PRO A 298 -16.27 11.42 4.03
C PRO A 298 -15.40 12.68 4.06
N GLU A 299 -15.65 13.64 3.16
CA GLU A 299 -14.84 14.88 3.05
C GLU A 299 -14.84 15.73 4.32
N GLU A 300 -15.89 15.64 5.13
CA GLU A 300 -16.08 16.38 6.38
C GLU A 300 -15.27 15.78 7.54
N VAL A 301 -14.87 14.51 7.45
CA VAL A 301 -14.14 13.78 8.49
C VAL A 301 -12.67 14.19 8.49
N LYS A 302 -12.20 14.69 9.63
CA LYS A 302 -10.82 15.20 9.78
C LYS A 302 -10.28 14.97 11.19
N GLY A 303 -8.98 14.83 11.29
CA GLY A 303 -8.29 14.63 12.57
C GLY A 303 -8.20 13.16 12.95
N ASN A 304 -8.49 12.82 14.19
CA ASN A 304 -8.47 11.43 14.63
C ASN A 304 -9.73 10.71 14.12
N ILE A 305 -9.55 9.68 13.35
CA ILE A 305 -10.62 9.02 12.62
C ILE A 305 -10.83 7.60 13.13
N GLY A 306 -12.05 7.30 13.57
CA GLY A 306 -12.58 5.95 13.60
C GLY A 306 -13.86 5.95 12.79
N LEU A 307 -13.93 5.17 11.73
CA LEU A 307 -15.12 5.04 10.88
C LEU A 307 -15.69 3.64 10.97
N VAL A 308 -17.02 3.57 11.09
CA VAL A 308 -17.78 2.33 10.95
C VAL A 308 -18.78 2.53 9.81
N LEU A 309 -18.53 1.86 8.67
CA LEU A 309 -19.42 1.89 7.52
C LEU A 309 -20.28 0.63 7.54
N THR A 310 -21.59 0.79 7.49
CA THR A 310 -22.54 -0.33 7.55
C THR A 310 -23.61 -0.25 6.47
N GLY A 311 -24.07 -1.41 6.04
CA GLY A 311 -25.14 -1.52 5.05
C GLY A 311 -25.16 -2.88 4.37
N TYR A 312 -25.46 -2.87 3.08
CA TYR A 312 -25.55 -4.07 2.26
C TYR A 312 -24.78 -3.88 0.95
N LEU A 313 -24.13 -4.96 0.51
CA LEU A 313 -23.58 -5.12 -0.82
C LEU A 313 -24.58 -5.93 -1.66
N GLU A 314 -25.14 -5.35 -2.71
CA GLU A 314 -26.05 -6.01 -3.65
C GLU A 314 -25.28 -6.53 -4.86
N VAL A 315 -25.01 -7.84 -4.90
CA VAL A 315 -24.31 -8.44 -6.05
C VAL A 315 -25.30 -8.93 -7.11
N PRO A 316 -24.99 -8.72 -8.43
CA PRO A 316 -25.97 -8.96 -9.51
C PRO A 316 -26.13 -10.44 -9.90
N ALA A 317 -25.19 -11.31 -9.58
CA ALA A 317 -25.17 -12.72 -9.98
C ALA A 317 -24.44 -13.59 -8.96
N ASP A 318 -24.70 -14.90 -9.00
CA ASP A 318 -23.91 -15.88 -8.27
C ASP A 318 -22.48 -15.86 -8.81
N GLY A 319 -21.46 -15.75 -7.92
CA GLY A 319 -20.08 -15.69 -8.33
C GLY A 319 -19.08 -15.65 -7.17
N ILE A 320 -17.81 -15.82 -7.50
CA ILE A 320 -16.72 -15.54 -6.58
C ILE A 320 -16.27 -14.09 -6.82
N TYR A 321 -16.52 -13.24 -5.83
CA TYR A 321 -16.18 -11.83 -5.89
C TYR A 321 -14.83 -11.59 -5.22
N THR A 322 -13.99 -10.80 -5.88
CA THR A 322 -12.66 -10.43 -5.39
C THR A 322 -12.65 -8.95 -5.04
N PHE A 323 -12.30 -8.65 -3.79
CA PHE A 323 -12.28 -7.28 -3.26
C PHE A 323 -10.84 -6.90 -2.90
N ALA A 324 -10.41 -5.73 -3.35
CA ALA A 324 -9.18 -5.08 -2.90
C ALA A 324 -9.55 -4.01 -1.87
N LEU A 325 -9.07 -4.15 -0.64
CA LEU A 325 -9.24 -3.18 0.44
C LEU A 325 -7.89 -2.52 0.71
N LEU A 326 -7.81 -1.22 0.48
CA LEU A 326 -6.66 -0.36 0.75
C LEU A 326 -6.96 0.54 1.94
N SER A 327 -6.10 0.56 2.92
CA SER A 327 -6.18 1.51 4.04
C SER A 327 -4.82 1.98 4.53
N ASP A 328 -4.82 3.16 5.11
CA ASP A 328 -3.78 3.80 5.93
C ASP A 328 -4.51 4.55 7.05
N ASP A 329 -4.48 4.21 8.31
CA ASP A 329 -3.94 3.01 8.96
C ASP A 329 -4.84 1.77 8.78
N GLY A 330 -5.31 1.21 9.91
CA GLY A 330 -5.98 -0.08 9.99
C GLY A 330 -7.40 -0.12 9.46
N SER A 331 -7.78 -1.27 8.88
CA SER A 331 -9.15 -1.55 8.48
C SER A 331 -9.52 -3.02 8.61
N THR A 332 -10.83 -3.28 8.76
CA THR A 332 -11.41 -4.63 8.69
C THR A 332 -12.63 -4.63 7.77
N LEU A 333 -12.83 -5.74 7.06
CA LEU A 333 -14.00 -5.98 6.22
C LEU A 333 -14.75 -7.19 6.74
N MET A 334 -15.97 -6.95 7.24
CA MET A 334 -16.94 -7.99 7.55
C MET A 334 -17.94 -8.13 6.41
N LEU A 335 -18.23 -9.34 5.99
CA LEU A 335 -19.26 -9.63 4.98
C LEU A 335 -20.06 -10.87 5.40
N ASP A 336 -21.39 -10.75 5.45
CA ASP A 336 -22.31 -11.76 6.01
C ASP A 336 -21.99 -12.12 7.47
N GLY A 337 -21.51 -11.18 8.28
CA GLY A 337 -21.13 -11.36 9.68
C GLY A 337 -19.81 -12.11 9.90
N GLU A 338 -19.05 -12.39 8.85
CA GLU A 338 -17.72 -13.03 8.93
C GLU A 338 -16.60 -12.03 8.63
N LEU A 339 -15.49 -12.10 9.35
CA LEU A 339 -14.29 -11.33 9.06
C LEU A 339 -13.65 -11.87 7.77
N LEU A 340 -13.89 -11.18 6.67
CA LEU A 340 -13.35 -11.52 5.36
C LEU A 340 -11.96 -10.93 5.14
N GLY A 341 -11.76 -9.67 5.50
CA GLY A 341 -10.52 -8.95 5.34
C GLY A 341 -10.01 -8.38 6.66
N ASP A 342 -8.79 -8.76 7.04
CA ASP A 342 -8.08 -8.24 8.21
C ASP A 342 -6.84 -7.48 7.74
N ASN A 343 -6.93 -6.15 7.82
CA ASN A 343 -5.87 -5.18 7.57
C ASN A 343 -5.74 -4.25 8.78
N ASP A 344 -5.98 -4.78 9.99
CA ASP A 344 -6.00 -4.01 11.23
C ASP A 344 -4.59 -3.68 11.73
N GLY A 345 -4.49 -2.68 12.59
CA GLY A 345 -3.24 -2.18 13.15
C GLY A 345 -2.73 -0.91 12.49
N ALA A 346 -1.77 -0.25 13.14
CA ALA A 346 -1.16 0.97 12.60
C ALA A 346 -0.12 0.62 11.53
N HIS A 347 -0.29 1.13 10.32
CA HIS A 347 0.60 0.91 9.18
C HIS A 347 0.43 1.99 8.11
N SER A 348 1.44 2.19 7.28
CA SER A 348 1.34 2.97 6.03
C SER A 348 0.36 2.30 5.05
N PRO A 349 0.00 2.93 3.90
CA PRO A 349 -0.94 2.34 2.97
C PRO A 349 -0.63 0.88 2.61
N VAL A 350 -1.50 -0.02 3.02
CA VAL A 350 -1.45 -1.46 2.73
C VAL A 350 -2.74 -1.89 2.06
N GLU A 351 -2.62 -2.70 1.03
CA GLU A 351 -3.74 -3.32 0.33
C GLU A 351 -3.78 -4.81 0.60
N ILE A 352 -4.95 -5.30 0.93
CA ILE A 352 -5.25 -6.74 0.97
C ILE A 352 -6.27 -7.09 -0.10
N ILE A 353 -6.12 -8.29 -0.70
CA ILE A 353 -7.09 -8.80 -1.67
C ILE A 353 -7.70 -10.09 -1.10
N VAL A 354 -9.03 -10.13 -1.08
CA VAL A 354 -9.81 -11.22 -0.48
C VAL A 354 -10.95 -11.64 -1.39
N GLN A 355 -11.34 -12.91 -1.32
CA GLN A 355 -12.42 -13.47 -2.13
C GLN A 355 -13.53 -14.05 -1.27
N LYS A 356 -14.77 -13.92 -1.75
CA LYS A 356 -15.95 -14.60 -1.18
C LYS A 356 -16.89 -15.08 -2.29
N ALA A 357 -17.42 -16.27 -2.14
CA ALA A 357 -18.46 -16.82 -3.00
C ALA A 357 -19.82 -16.34 -2.52
N LEU A 358 -20.57 -15.61 -3.38
CA LEU A 358 -21.83 -14.96 -3.04
C LEU A 358 -22.91 -15.36 -4.03
N LYS A 359 -24.14 -15.58 -3.58
CA LYS A 359 -25.33 -15.62 -4.42
C LYS A 359 -25.77 -14.21 -4.81
N ALA A 360 -26.48 -14.09 -5.91
CA ALA A 360 -27.11 -12.84 -6.30
C ALA A 360 -28.03 -12.30 -5.19
N GLY A 361 -27.93 -11.01 -4.89
CA GLY A 361 -28.74 -10.32 -3.88
C GLY A 361 -27.94 -9.56 -2.84
N LEU A 362 -28.54 -9.31 -1.69
CA LEU A 362 -28.02 -8.45 -0.62
C LEU A 362 -27.19 -9.24 0.38
N HIS A 363 -26.03 -8.71 0.69
CA HIS A 363 -25.10 -9.24 1.69
C HIS A 363 -24.75 -8.15 2.71
N PRO A 364 -24.99 -8.33 4.02
CA PRO A 364 -24.60 -7.38 5.04
C PRO A 364 -23.11 -7.12 5.00
N ILE A 365 -22.74 -5.85 4.94
CA ILE A 365 -21.34 -5.39 4.91
C ILE A 365 -21.08 -4.43 6.07
N GLU A 366 -19.94 -4.60 6.73
CA GLU A 366 -19.37 -3.63 7.67
C GLU A 366 -17.90 -3.43 7.33
N VAL A 367 -17.48 -2.17 7.20
CA VAL A 367 -16.07 -1.80 7.08
C VAL A 367 -15.73 -0.91 8.26
N ARG A 368 -14.72 -1.30 9.02
CA ARG A 368 -14.13 -0.48 10.09
C ARG A 368 -12.79 0.06 9.63
N TYR A 369 -12.50 1.28 10.02
CA TYR A 369 -11.29 1.97 9.63
C TYR A 369 -10.87 2.95 10.70
N PHE A 370 -9.57 3.06 10.95
CA PHE A 370 -9.03 4.15 11.74
C PHE A 370 -7.78 4.76 11.11
N ASP A 371 -7.55 6.03 11.42
CA ASP A 371 -6.36 6.79 11.06
C ASP A 371 -6.17 7.98 11.99
N CYS A 372 -4.92 8.36 12.22
CA CYS A 372 -4.55 9.45 13.12
C CYS A 372 -4.12 10.73 12.40
N ASN A 373 -3.78 10.69 11.12
CA ASN A 373 -3.14 11.82 10.43
C ASN A 373 -3.64 12.11 9.00
N GLY A 374 -4.74 11.50 8.58
CA GLY A 374 -5.32 11.68 7.24
C GLY A 374 -4.77 10.69 6.22
N GLY A 375 -5.28 9.48 6.29
CA GLY A 375 -4.91 8.37 5.43
C GLY A 375 -5.85 8.15 4.26
N VAL A 376 -5.94 6.90 3.83
CA VAL A 376 -6.77 6.43 2.72
C VAL A 376 -7.64 5.26 3.16
N LEU A 377 -8.88 5.23 2.69
CA LEU A 377 -9.76 4.08 2.74
C LEU A 377 -10.40 3.91 1.37
N GLN A 378 -10.23 2.74 0.75
CA GLN A 378 -10.78 2.43 -0.57
C GLN A 378 -11.06 0.95 -0.70
N MET A 379 -12.19 0.60 -1.32
CA MET A 379 -12.51 -0.78 -1.71
C MET A 379 -12.86 -0.83 -3.20
N GLU A 380 -12.22 -1.74 -3.92
CA GLU A 380 -12.38 -1.96 -5.35
C GLU A 380 -12.70 -3.43 -5.64
N LEU A 381 -13.28 -3.70 -6.80
CA LEU A 381 -13.35 -5.05 -7.34
C LEU A 381 -12.07 -5.40 -8.10
N VAL A 382 -11.73 -6.68 -8.11
CA VAL A 382 -10.65 -7.20 -8.97
C VAL A 382 -11.28 -8.20 -9.95
N ASN A 383 -11.10 -7.94 -11.24
CA ASN A 383 -11.65 -8.80 -12.28
C ASN A 383 -10.80 -10.08 -12.49
N GLU A 384 -11.25 -10.99 -13.35
CA GLU A 384 -10.56 -12.25 -13.65
C GLU A 384 -9.14 -12.07 -14.22
N LYS A 385 -8.83 -10.87 -14.75
CA LYS A 385 -7.49 -10.54 -15.26
C LYS A 385 -6.57 -9.98 -14.18
N GLY A 386 -7.09 -9.80 -12.94
CA GLY A 386 -6.37 -9.15 -11.85
C GLY A 386 -6.33 -7.62 -11.95
N GLU A 387 -7.17 -7.02 -12.81
CA GLU A 387 -7.29 -5.58 -12.94
C GLU A 387 -8.33 -5.05 -11.95
N LYS A 388 -8.06 -3.88 -11.40
CA LYS A 388 -8.95 -3.24 -10.45
C LYS A 388 -10.02 -2.42 -11.16
N GLU A 389 -11.22 -2.51 -10.63
CA GLU A 389 -12.40 -1.79 -11.11
C GLU A 389 -13.09 -1.12 -9.92
N VAL A 390 -13.62 0.07 -10.15
CA VAL A 390 -14.39 0.77 -9.12
C VAL A 390 -15.58 -0.09 -8.71
N LEU A 391 -15.77 -0.28 -7.39
CA LEU A 391 -16.99 -0.92 -6.88
C LEU A 391 -18.21 -0.05 -7.24
N PRO A 392 -19.20 -0.57 -7.99
CA PRO A 392 -20.34 0.24 -8.42
C PRO A 392 -21.10 0.78 -7.21
N SER A 393 -21.30 2.10 -7.13
CA SER A 393 -22.07 2.73 -6.04
C SER A 393 -23.52 2.19 -5.97
N ALA A 394 -24.08 1.77 -7.11
CA ALA A 394 -25.39 1.15 -7.17
C ALA A 394 -25.50 -0.17 -6.38
N TRP A 395 -24.38 -0.83 -6.08
CA TRP A 395 -24.35 -2.07 -5.28
C TRP A 395 -24.37 -1.80 -3.77
N LEU A 396 -24.13 -0.57 -3.34
CA LEU A 396 -24.12 -0.19 -1.94
C LEU A 396 -25.49 0.32 -1.50
N LYS A 397 -26.02 -0.24 -0.42
CA LYS A 397 -27.35 0.06 0.12
C LYS A 397 -27.30 0.19 1.64
N HIS A 398 -28.25 0.94 2.21
CA HIS A 398 -28.49 0.99 3.65
C HIS A 398 -29.98 1.13 3.93
N GLU A 399 -30.40 0.85 5.19
CA GLU A 399 -31.75 1.09 5.71
C GLU A 399 -31.98 2.56 6.10
#